data_aa9fa95d1936f181402bdd7bf04d1e19
#
_entry.id   aa9fa95d1936f181402bdd7bf04d1e19
#
_cell.length_a   1.000
_cell.length_b   1.000
_cell.length_c   1.000
_cell.angle_alpha   90.00
_cell.angle_beta   90.00
_cell.angle_gamma   90.00
#
_symmetry.space_group_name_H-M   'P 1'
#
loop_
_entity.id
_entity.type
_entity.pdbx_description
1 polymer ?
#
loop_
_entity_poly.entity_id
_entity_poly.type
_entity_poly.pdbx_seq_one_letter_code
_entity_poly.pdbx_strand_id
1 'polypeptide(L)'
;MSGGMTCQDCHMVKYPDGHSDHRFTGVDLDLSSPVENTAAYQAVSELLSGALSVSPGYPDVDFPASVESGETLIIPFTITSLTGHALPSGVTFAREAWMEFTISQNGNLLFESGLISDDSAGLDDSDDQLLLFYSQLLDAQGNHISGVTDAHGIINSTLPGFGVRHKSYSFNVPPGTVGTLTISARMLFRPFKPSILEGAHQNLLDNMPVFEMASYTGHVNIVQ
;
A
#
# COMPACT_ATOMS: atom_id res chain seq x y z
N MET A 1 28.46 11.56 -16.05
CA MET A 1 27.94 10.28 -15.55
C MET A 1 27.07 10.62 -14.35
N SER A 2 25.76 10.57 -14.48
CA SER A 2 24.84 10.67 -13.34
C SER A 2 25.04 9.41 -12.52
N GLY A 3 25.64 9.53 -11.35
CA GLY A 3 25.78 8.42 -10.41
C GLY A 3 24.36 8.02 -9.97
N GLY A 4 23.84 6.92 -10.53
CA GLY A 4 22.58 6.35 -10.08
C GLY A 4 22.74 5.85 -8.63
N MET A 5 21.66 5.87 -7.86
CA MET A 5 21.63 5.27 -6.53
C MET A 5 21.90 3.76 -6.64
N THR A 6 22.73 3.25 -5.76
CA THR A 6 23.04 1.81 -5.67
C THR A 6 22.16 1.14 -4.62
N CYS A 7 22.12 -0.20 -4.63
CA CYS A 7 21.40 -0.96 -3.58
C CYS A 7 21.88 -0.59 -2.17
N GLN A 8 23.19 -0.32 -2.04
CA GLN A 8 23.82 0.05 -0.78
C GLN A 8 23.37 1.42 -0.27
N ASP A 9 23.07 2.37 -1.17
CA ASP A 9 22.62 3.70 -0.75
C ASP A 9 21.28 3.68 0.01
N CYS A 10 20.42 2.70 -0.28
CA CYS A 10 19.15 2.50 0.42
C CYS A 10 19.23 1.46 1.54
N HIS A 11 19.96 0.34 1.33
CA HIS A 11 19.94 -0.81 2.24
C HIS A 11 21.15 -0.89 3.18
N MET A 12 22.14 -0.03 3.01
CA MET A 12 23.36 0.02 3.84
C MET A 12 23.62 1.48 4.27
N VAL A 13 22.82 1.96 5.20
CA VAL A 13 22.91 3.34 5.70
C VAL A 13 24.33 3.65 6.18
N LYS A 14 24.86 4.81 5.77
CA LYS A 14 26.18 5.28 6.22
C LYS A 14 26.06 5.99 7.56
N TYR A 15 26.94 5.60 8.50
CA TYR A 15 27.11 6.28 9.78
C TYR A 15 27.97 7.53 9.63
N PRO A 16 27.92 8.48 10.62
CA PRO A 16 28.72 9.71 10.59
C PRO A 16 30.22 9.50 10.51
N ASP A 17 30.75 8.36 10.99
CA ASP A 17 32.14 7.97 10.93
C ASP A 17 32.57 7.38 9.57
N GLY A 18 31.63 7.27 8.62
CA GLY A 18 31.85 6.88 7.24
C GLY A 18 31.74 5.38 6.94
N HIS A 19 31.55 4.51 7.96
CA HIS A 19 31.27 3.10 7.68
C HIS A 19 29.80 2.88 7.33
N SER A 20 29.51 1.79 6.62
CA SER A 20 28.14 1.42 6.20
C SER A 20 27.56 0.39 7.16
N ASP A 21 26.25 0.46 7.36
CA ASP A 21 25.49 -0.62 8.00
C ASP A 21 25.45 -1.85 7.07
N HIS A 22 25.95 -2.98 7.53
CA HIS A 22 26.02 -4.22 6.77
C HIS A 22 24.83 -5.17 7.02
N ARG A 23 23.81 -4.75 7.79
CA ARG A 23 22.61 -5.55 8.05
C ARG A 23 21.77 -5.75 6.81
N PHE A 24 21.85 -4.85 5.82
CA PHE A 24 21.09 -4.88 4.58
C PHE A 24 19.59 -5.02 4.87
N THR A 25 19.01 -4.00 5.49
CA THR A 25 17.62 -4.00 5.96
C THR A 25 16.66 -4.42 4.84
N GLY A 26 15.91 -5.49 5.09
CA GLY A 26 14.79 -5.94 4.28
C GLY A 26 13.48 -5.67 5.01
N VAL A 27 12.39 -6.32 4.58
CA VAL A 27 11.05 -6.13 5.15
C VAL A 27 10.57 -7.31 5.99
N ASP A 28 11.37 -8.37 6.10
CA ASP A 28 11.00 -9.56 6.87
C ASP A 28 11.32 -9.35 8.35
N LEU A 29 10.36 -9.69 9.20
CA LEU A 29 10.45 -9.58 10.66
C LEU A 29 10.19 -10.94 11.31
N ASP A 30 10.76 -11.14 12.49
CA ASP A 30 10.45 -12.30 13.32
C ASP A 30 9.10 -12.07 14.03
N LEU A 31 8.06 -12.71 13.50
CA LEU A 31 6.69 -12.61 14.02
C LEU A 31 6.40 -13.55 15.19
N SER A 32 7.40 -14.27 15.72
CA SER A 32 7.22 -15.15 16.87
C SER A 32 6.91 -14.41 18.19
N SER A 33 7.10 -13.10 18.21
CA SER A 33 6.79 -12.19 19.30
C SER A 33 6.36 -10.82 18.77
N PRO A 34 5.71 -9.95 19.59
CA PRO A 34 5.36 -8.61 19.17
C PRO A 34 6.56 -7.84 18.62
N VAL A 35 6.38 -7.26 17.43
CA VAL A 35 7.46 -6.61 16.67
C VAL A 35 7.54 -5.10 16.88
N GLU A 36 6.45 -4.47 17.31
CA GLU A 36 6.35 -3.04 17.54
C GLU A 36 7.43 -2.57 18.54
N ASN A 37 8.00 -1.43 18.25
CA ASN A 37 9.09 -0.83 19.05
C ASN A 37 10.43 -1.60 19.04
N THR A 38 10.58 -2.66 18.26
CA THR A 38 11.90 -3.27 18.02
C THR A 38 12.73 -2.42 17.07
N ALA A 39 14.06 -2.52 17.16
CA ALA A 39 14.96 -1.84 16.22
C ALA A 39 14.76 -2.32 14.78
N ALA A 40 14.38 -3.59 14.58
CA ALA A 40 14.07 -4.14 13.28
C ALA A 40 12.80 -3.51 12.68
N TYR A 41 11.72 -3.39 13.47
CA TYR A 41 10.49 -2.72 13.05
C TYR A 41 10.75 -1.26 12.65
N GLN A 42 11.53 -0.51 13.45
CA GLN A 42 11.88 0.87 13.14
C GLN A 42 12.66 0.99 11.83
N ALA A 43 13.67 0.12 11.63
CA ALA A 43 14.46 0.11 10.40
C ALA A 43 13.62 -0.22 9.16
N VAL A 44 12.65 -1.16 9.26
CA VAL A 44 11.71 -1.47 8.18
C VAL A 44 10.77 -0.29 7.91
N SER A 45 10.24 0.35 8.96
CA SER A 45 9.37 1.52 8.85
C SER A 45 10.07 2.69 8.14
N GLU A 46 11.31 2.99 8.52
CA GLU A 46 12.14 4.01 7.85
C GLU A 46 12.40 3.67 6.38
N LEU A 47 12.74 2.43 6.08
CA LEU A 47 12.97 1.97 4.70
C LEU A 47 11.71 2.14 3.84
N LEU A 48 10.56 1.72 4.36
CA LEU A 48 9.29 1.75 3.63
C LEU A 48 8.75 3.17 3.44
N SER A 49 8.96 4.07 4.40
CA SER A 49 8.52 5.48 4.30
C SER A 49 9.20 6.25 3.15
N GLY A 50 10.33 5.74 2.63
CA GLY A 50 11.03 6.29 1.47
C GLY A 50 10.75 5.55 0.15
N ALA A 51 9.92 4.50 0.16
CA ALA A 51 9.79 3.58 -0.96
C ALA A 51 8.85 4.05 -2.07
N LEU A 52 7.88 4.89 -1.75
CA LEU A 52 6.94 5.48 -2.72
C LEU A 52 6.40 6.84 -2.26
N SER A 53 5.74 7.53 -3.17
CA SER A 53 4.95 8.73 -2.87
C SER A 53 3.54 8.61 -3.39
N VAL A 54 2.60 9.29 -2.70
CA VAL A 54 1.21 9.49 -3.12
C VAL A 54 0.98 10.97 -3.35
N SER A 55 0.47 11.34 -4.50
CA SER A 55 0.09 12.72 -4.82
C SER A 55 -1.32 12.78 -5.41
N PRO A 56 -2.06 13.87 -5.14
CA PRO A 56 -3.38 14.08 -5.73
C PRO A 56 -3.25 14.42 -7.22
N GLY A 57 -4.19 13.96 -8.02
CA GLY A 57 -4.20 14.17 -9.46
C GLY A 57 -3.28 13.25 -10.25
N TYR A 58 -3.35 13.36 -11.58
CA TYR A 58 -2.39 12.80 -12.54
C TYR A 58 -2.40 13.69 -13.80
N PRO A 59 -1.50 13.49 -14.77
CA PRO A 59 -1.42 14.38 -15.95
C PRO A 59 -2.80 14.62 -16.58
N ASP A 60 -3.14 15.90 -16.74
CA ASP A 60 -4.39 16.40 -17.31
C ASP A 60 -5.68 16.12 -16.48
N VAL A 61 -5.55 15.64 -15.24
CA VAL A 61 -6.68 15.40 -14.33
C VAL A 61 -6.35 15.90 -12.92
N ASP A 62 -6.88 17.05 -12.58
CA ASP A 62 -6.68 17.68 -11.29
C ASP A 62 -7.48 17.01 -10.17
N PHE A 63 -6.99 17.13 -8.94
CA PHE A 63 -7.76 16.81 -7.75
C PHE A 63 -8.91 17.82 -7.60
N PRO A 64 -10.16 17.37 -7.43
CA PRO A 64 -11.31 18.27 -7.40
C PRO A 64 -11.32 19.17 -6.15
N ALA A 65 -11.55 20.47 -6.33
CA ALA A 65 -11.76 21.39 -5.22
C ALA A 65 -13.20 21.34 -4.69
N SER A 66 -14.16 20.99 -5.56
CA SER A 66 -15.58 20.91 -5.22
C SER A 66 -16.32 19.88 -6.07
N VAL A 67 -17.51 19.50 -5.63
CA VAL A 67 -18.48 18.64 -6.32
C VAL A 67 -19.88 19.14 -6.04
N GLU A 68 -20.82 19.01 -7.00
CA GLU A 68 -22.23 19.31 -6.78
C GLU A 68 -22.93 18.22 -5.96
N SER A 69 -23.85 18.65 -5.11
CA SER A 69 -24.68 17.73 -4.33
C SER A 69 -25.51 16.84 -5.25
N GLY A 70 -25.42 15.52 -5.10
CA GLY A 70 -26.07 14.53 -5.96
C GLY A 70 -25.22 14.03 -7.14
N GLU A 71 -24.07 14.65 -7.40
CA GLU A 71 -23.16 14.24 -8.48
C GLU A 71 -22.15 13.19 -8.02
N THR A 72 -21.49 12.57 -8.99
CA THR A 72 -20.38 11.63 -8.74
C THR A 72 -19.08 12.38 -8.60
N LEU A 73 -18.43 12.24 -7.44
CA LEU A 73 -17.09 12.73 -7.18
C LEU A 73 -16.06 11.70 -7.66
N ILE A 74 -15.15 12.14 -8.52
CA ILE A 74 -13.99 11.36 -8.97
C ILE A 74 -12.74 11.92 -8.32
N ILE A 75 -11.97 11.07 -7.63
CA ILE A 75 -10.78 11.48 -6.87
C ILE A 75 -9.56 10.77 -7.44
N PRO A 76 -8.73 11.49 -8.23
CA PRO A 76 -7.54 10.94 -8.87
C PRO A 76 -6.32 11.00 -7.95
N PHE A 77 -5.46 9.98 -8.04
CA PHE A 77 -4.16 9.89 -7.39
C PHE A 77 -3.09 9.36 -8.33
N THR A 78 -1.88 9.82 -8.10
CA THR A 78 -0.65 9.27 -8.67
C THR A 78 0.17 8.61 -7.56
N ILE A 79 0.53 7.34 -7.75
CA ILE A 79 1.43 6.57 -6.91
C ILE A 79 2.74 6.40 -7.69
N THR A 80 3.84 6.88 -7.13
CA THR A 80 5.17 6.81 -7.77
C THR A 80 6.12 5.99 -6.92
N SER A 81 6.68 4.94 -7.51
CA SER A 81 7.74 4.15 -6.88
C SER A 81 9.05 4.95 -6.85
N LEU A 82 9.67 5.03 -5.70
CA LEU A 82 11.00 5.64 -5.49
C LEU A 82 12.10 4.58 -5.37
N THR A 83 11.75 3.29 -5.51
CA THR A 83 12.68 2.16 -5.43
C THR A 83 13.24 1.80 -6.80
N GLY A 84 14.46 1.27 -6.85
CA GLY A 84 15.08 0.77 -8.07
C GLY A 84 14.61 -0.62 -8.52
N HIS A 85 13.65 -1.22 -7.81
CA HIS A 85 13.08 -2.55 -8.07
C HIS A 85 11.56 -2.50 -7.91
N ALA A 86 10.87 -3.58 -8.30
CA ALA A 86 9.42 -3.67 -8.12
C ALA A 86 9.02 -3.63 -6.63
N LEU A 87 7.82 -3.10 -6.36
CA LEU A 87 7.21 -3.01 -5.04
C LEU A 87 5.83 -3.70 -5.06
N PRO A 88 5.59 -4.71 -4.19
CA PRO A 88 6.55 -5.42 -3.37
C PRO A 88 7.64 -6.11 -4.19
N SER A 89 8.80 -6.42 -3.58
CA SER A 89 9.88 -7.18 -4.17
C SER A 89 10.13 -8.50 -3.42
N GLY A 90 11.03 -9.34 -3.93
CA GLY A 90 11.35 -10.65 -3.33
C GLY A 90 10.20 -11.63 -3.49
N VAL A 91 9.61 -12.09 -2.38
CA VAL A 91 8.50 -13.06 -2.37
C VAL A 91 7.16 -12.35 -2.61
N THR A 92 6.98 -11.82 -3.81
CA THR A 92 5.87 -10.91 -4.18
C THR A 92 4.48 -11.52 -4.05
N PHE A 93 4.34 -12.85 -4.12
CA PHE A 93 3.07 -13.54 -3.93
C PHE A 93 2.66 -13.63 -2.45
N ALA A 94 3.64 -13.54 -1.54
CA ALA A 94 3.39 -13.55 -0.10
C ALA A 94 3.14 -12.15 0.47
N ARG A 95 3.67 -11.11 -0.18
CA ARG A 95 3.62 -9.73 0.25
C ARG A 95 2.50 -8.98 -0.45
N GLU A 96 2.01 -7.91 0.19
CA GLU A 96 1.08 -7.00 -0.44
C GLU A 96 1.31 -5.56 0.00
N ALA A 97 1.06 -4.65 -0.96
CA ALA A 97 0.96 -3.22 -0.69
C ALA A 97 -0.32 -2.71 -1.33
N TRP A 98 -1.10 -1.92 -0.60
CA TRP A 98 -2.41 -1.47 -1.07
C TRP A 98 -2.69 -0.03 -0.66
N MET A 99 -3.67 0.59 -1.31
CA MET A 99 -4.18 1.88 -0.89
C MET A 99 -5.43 1.70 -0.03
N GLU A 100 -5.35 2.14 1.21
CA GLU A 100 -6.51 2.40 2.04
C GLU A 100 -7.01 3.80 1.69
N PHE A 101 -8.25 3.87 1.24
CA PHE A 101 -8.87 5.12 0.82
C PHE A 101 -10.19 5.33 1.56
N THR A 102 -10.38 6.51 2.13
CA THR A 102 -11.62 6.85 2.84
C THR A 102 -12.12 8.24 2.50
N ILE A 103 -13.45 8.39 2.51
CA ILE A 103 -14.15 9.67 2.47
C ILE A 103 -14.95 9.80 3.74
N SER A 104 -14.76 10.88 4.47
CA SER A 104 -15.51 11.17 5.68
C SER A 104 -16.07 12.58 5.70
N GLN A 105 -17.11 12.79 6.50
CA GLN A 105 -17.66 14.12 6.75
C GLN A 105 -18.01 14.25 8.24
N ASN A 106 -17.50 15.29 8.88
CA ASN A 106 -17.72 15.54 10.32
C ASN A 106 -17.37 14.32 11.21
N GLY A 107 -16.35 13.56 10.82
CA GLY A 107 -15.91 12.35 11.50
C GLY A 107 -16.72 11.08 11.19
N ASN A 108 -17.77 11.16 10.36
CA ASN A 108 -18.51 9.99 9.91
C ASN A 108 -17.91 9.46 8.60
N LEU A 109 -17.63 8.17 8.55
CA LEU A 109 -17.17 7.49 7.33
C LEU A 109 -18.34 7.38 6.35
N LEU A 110 -18.11 7.80 5.11
CA LEU A 110 -19.10 7.77 4.02
C LEU A 110 -18.74 6.79 2.90
N PHE A 111 -17.43 6.55 2.71
CA PHE A 111 -16.91 5.63 1.72
C PHE A 111 -15.55 5.09 2.17
N GLU A 112 -15.30 3.84 1.84
CA GLU A 112 -14.03 3.17 2.09
C GLU A 112 -13.65 2.24 0.92
N SER A 113 -12.35 2.03 0.74
CA SER A 113 -11.77 1.01 -0.12
C SER A 113 -10.45 0.59 0.49
N GLY A 114 -10.18 -0.72 0.56
CA GLY A 114 -8.96 -1.26 1.15
C GLY A 114 -8.83 -1.04 2.67
N LEU A 115 -9.92 -0.69 3.36
CA LEU A 115 -9.93 -0.59 4.82
C LEU A 115 -9.92 -2.00 5.43
N ILE A 116 -9.06 -2.22 6.43
CA ILE A 116 -9.00 -3.45 7.21
C ILE A 116 -9.48 -3.21 8.63
N SER A 117 -10.10 -4.21 9.25
CA SER A 117 -10.61 -4.10 10.62
C SER A 117 -9.48 -4.11 11.67
N ASP A 118 -8.40 -4.82 11.37
CA ASP A 118 -7.16 -4.91 12.14
C ASP A 118 -6.03 -5.44 11.23
N ASP A 119 -4.79 -5.40 11.70
CA ASP A 119 -3.60 -5.76 10.91
C ASP A 119 -3.57 -7.23 10.48
N SER A 120 -4.30 -8.11 11.15
CA SER A 120 -4.44 -9.53 10.82
C SER A 120 -5.55 -9.83 9.81
N ALA A 121 -6.43 -8.85 9.54
CA ALA A 121 -7.56 -9.04 8.64
C ALA A 121 -7.13 -9.07 7.16
N GLY A 122 -7.77 -9.94 6.37
CA GLY A 122 -7.65 -9.94 4.90
C GLY A 122 -8.28 -8.69 4.28
N LEU A 123 -7.81 -8.35 3.08
CA LEU A 123 -8.49 -7.36 2.24
C LEU A 123 -9.80 -7.96 1.71
N ASP A 124 -10.78 -7.10 1.47
CA ASP A 124 -12.05 -7.51 0.85
C ASP A 124 -11.85 -7.71 -0.67
N ASP A 125 -11.88 -8.97 -1.10
CA ASP A 125 -11.74 -9.33 -2.52
C ASP A 125 -12.93 -8.83 -3.38
N SER A 126 -14.05 -8.43 -2.77
CA SER A 126 -15.22 -7.87 -3.46
C SER A 126 -15.14 -6.35 -3.67
N ASP A 127 -14.12 -5.69 -3.10
CA ASP A 127 -13.88 -4.25 -3.29
C ASP A 127 -13.37 -3.99 -4.72
N ASP A 128 -14.26 -3.56 -5.60
CA ASP A 128 -13.99 -3.27 -7.00
C ASP A 128 -13.14 -2.00 -7.20
N GLN A 129 -12.98 -1.19 -6.16
CA GLN A 129 -12.14 0.00 -6.18
C GLN A 129 -10.78 -0.20 -5.50
N LEU A 130 -10.49 -1.39 -4.96
CA LEU A 130 -9.22 -1.70 -4.33
C LEU A 130 -8.03 -1.48 -5.28
N LEU A 131 -7.02 -0.74 -4.82
CA LEU A 131 -5.70 -0.70 -5.45
C LEU A 131 -4.76 -1.59 -4.64
N LEU A 132 -4.30 -2.67 -5.27
CA LEU A 132 -3.45 -3.69 -4.66
C LEU A 132 -2.26 -4.02 -5.54
N PHE A 133 -1.05 -4.00 -4.97
CA PHE A 133 0.19 -4.43 -5.58
C PHE A 133 0.66 -5.74 -4.94
N TYR A 134 0.74 -6.79 -5.74
CA TYR A 134 1.13 -8.13 -5.31
C TYR A 134 1.40 -9.04 -6.52
N SER A 135 1.63 -10.31 -6.29
CA SER A 135 1.61 -11.33 -7.34
C SER A 135 0.71 -12.49 -6.96
N GLN A 136 0.18 -13.20 -7.96
CA GLN A 136 -0.63 -14.39 -7.78
C GLN A 136 0.07 -15.58 -8.44
N LEU A 137 0.16 -16.68 -7.71
CA LEU A 137 0.63 -17.95 -8.24
C LEU A 137 -0.51 -18.67 -8.97
N LEU A 138 -0.18 -19.33 -10.06
CA LEU A 138 -1.12 -20.11 -10.87
C LEU A 138 -0.66 -21.57 -10.95
N ASP A 139 -1.59 -22.50 -10.89
CA ASP A 139 -1.35 -23.92 -11.23
C ASP A 139 -1.23 -24.15 -12.75
N ALA A 140 -1.03 -25.40 -13.15
CA ALA A 140 -0.95 -25.78 -14.57
C ALA A 140 -2.25 -25.55 -15.37
N GLN A 141 -3.37 -25.37 -14.68
CA GLN A 141 -4.70 -25.10 -15.25
C GLN A 141 -5.04 -23.61 -15.27
N GLY A 142 -4.17 -22.75 -14.68
CA GLY A 142 -4.38 -21.32 -14.57
C GLY A 142 -5.23 -20.88 -13.37
N ASN A 143 -5.49 -21.77 -12.42
CA ASN A 143 -6.20 -21.40 -11.18
C ASN A 143 -5.23 -20.76 -10.19
N HIS A 144 -5.76 -19.86 -9.36
CA HIS A 144 -4.98 -19.24 -8.28
C HIS A 144 -4.67 -20.24 -7.17
N ILE A 145 -3.42 -20.26 -6.73
CA ILE A 145 -2.93 -21.13 -5.64
C ILE A 145 -2.06 -20.34 -4.66
N SER A 146 -1.94 -20.85 -3.43
CA SER A 146 -1.06 -20.30 -2.41
C SER A 146 0.27 -21.03 -2.28
N GLY A 147 0.33 -22.30 -2.69
CA GLY A 147 1.51 -23.15 -2.58
C GLY A 147 2.50 -22.97 -3.72
N VAL A 148 3.76 -22.70 -3.40
CA VAL A 148 4.82 -22.52 -4.42
C VAL A 148 5.21 -23.81 -5.13
N THR A 149 5.02 -24.98 -4.50
CA THR A 149 5.40 -26.30 -5.04
C THR A 149 4.61 -26.69 -6.28
N ASP A 150 3.38 -26.22 -6.38
CA ASP A 150 2.46 -26.51 -7.48
C ASP A 150 2.33 -25.36 -8.47
N ALA A 151 3.16 -24.32 -8.30
CA ALA A 151 3.11 -23.14 -9.16
C ALA A 151 3.73 -23.42 -10.54
N HIS A 152 2.96 -23.13 -11.59
CA HIS A 152 3.36 -23.19 -13.00
C HIS A 152 3.41 -21.83 -13.66
N GLY A 153 2.82 -20.80 -13.04
CA GLY A 153 2.80 -19.44 -13.56
C GLY A 153 2.64 -18.40 -12.44
N ILE A 154 2.84 -17.14 -12.80
CA ILE A 154 2.66 -15.99 -11.91
C ILE A 154 2.01 -14.83 -12.68
N ILE A 155 0.98 -14.24 -12.10
CA ILE A 155 0.45 -12.94 -12.52
C ILE A 155 1.13 -11.89 -11.63
N ASN A 156 1.83 -10.95 -12.25
CA ASN A 156 2.56 -9.91 -11.54
C ASN A 156 1.83 -8.57 -11.66
N SER A 157 1.30 -8.06 -10.55
CA SER A 157 0.65 -6.75 -10.40
C SER A 157 1.42 -5.81 -9.49
N THR A 158 2.72 -6.04 -9.30
CA THR A 158 3.59 -5.15 -8.51
C THR A 158 3.77 -3.78 -9.21
N LEU A 159 4.10 -2.76 -8.44
CA LEU A 159 4.50 -1.45 -8.98
C LEU A 159 5.97 -1.54 -9.44
N PRO A 160 6.30 -1.32 -10.73
CA PRO A 160 7.67 -1.38 -11.20
C PRO A 160 8.60 -0.38 -10.50
N GLY A 161 9.90 -0.69 -10.45
CA GLY A 161 10.90 0.27 -9.96
C GLY A 161 10.87 1.58 -10.75
N PHE A 162 10.82 2.71 -10.05
CA PHE A 162 10.60 4.06 -10.62
C PHE A 162 9.33 4.17 -11.47
N GLY A 163 8.43 3.20 -11.35
CA GLY A 163 7.16 3.18 -12.08
C GLY A 163 6.11 4.09 -11.45
N VAL A 164 5.09 4.36 -12.23
CA VAL A 164 3.94 5.19 -11.84
C VAL A 164 2.65 4.39 -12.03
N ARG A 165 1.72 4.52 -11.08
CA ARG A 165 0.35 4.02 -11.19
C ARG A 165 -0.61 5.17 -10.93
N HIS A 166 -1.59 5.32 -11.83
CA HIS A 166 -2.73 6.21 -11.62
C HIS A 166 -3.92 5.41 -11.10
N LYS A 167 -4.64 5.97 -10.14
CA LYS A 167 -5.87 5.40 -9.58
C LYS A 167 -6.89 6.51 -9.39
N SER A 168 -8.13 6.26 -9.76
CA SER A 168 -9.26 7.11 -9.42
C SER A 168 -10.25 6.34 -8.57
N TYR A 169 -10.78 6.99 -7.56
CA TYR A 169 -11.91 6.53 -6.74
C TYR A 169 -13.17 7.27 -7.13
N SER A 170 -14.28 6.60 -7.11
CA SER A 170 -15.60 7.13 -7.47
C SER A 170 -16.54 7.06 -6.28
N PHE A 171 -17.17 8.19 -5.94
CA PHE A 171 -18.13 8.29 -4.84
C PHE A 171 -19.36 9.08 -5.27
N ASN A 172 -20.54 8.53 -5.12
CA ASN A 172 -21.79 9.23 -5.38
C ASN A 172 -22.17 10.06 -4.16
N VAL A 173 -22.06 11.38 -4.28
CA VAL A 173 -22.46 12.31 -3.20
C VAL A 173 -23.96 12.27 -3.05
N PRO A 174 -24.51 11.96 -1.84
CA PRO A 174 -25.96 11.91 -1.66
C PRO A 174 -26.61 13.28 -1.93
N PRO A 175 -27.78 13.33 -2.60
CA PRO A 175 -28.50 14.58 -2.83
C PRO A 175 -28.83 15.32 -1.52
N GLY A 176 -28.66 16.64 -1.52
CA GLY A 176 -28.90 17.47 -0.34
C GLY A 176 -27.76 17.49 0.68
N THR A 177 -26.67 16.77 0.44
CA THR A 177 -25.45 16.87 1.26
C THR A 177 -24.82 18.26 1.06
N VAL A 178 -24.31 18.86 2.14
CA VAL A 178 -23.63 20.17 2.15
C VAL A 178 -22.40 20.12 3.04
N GLY A 179 -21.45 21.00 2.81
CA GLY A 179 -20.24 21.15 3.63
C GLY A 179 -19.00 20.58 2.96
N THR A 180 -18.05 20.06 3.74
CA THR A 180 -16.75 19.64 3.24
C THR A 180 -16.54 18.14 3.51
N LEU A 181 -16.09 17.43 2.49
CA LEU A 181 -15.60 16.05 2.59
C LEU A 181 -14.13 16.06 2.95
N THR A 182 -13.72 15.17 3.85
CA THR A 182 -12.32 14.87 4.11
C THR A 182 -11.95 13.60 3.36
N ILE A 183 -10.91 13.69 2.55
CA ILE A 183 -10.36 12.61 1.73
C ILE A 183 -9.07 12.15 2.37
N SER A 184 -8.94 10.85 2.63
CA SER A 184 -7.70 10.25 3.12
C SER A 184 -7.29 9.10 2.21
N ALA A 185 -6.01 9.07 1.84
CA ALA A 185 -5.41 7.99 1.08
C ALA A 185 -4.09 7.60 1.75
N ARG A 186 -3.95 6.32 2.12
CA ARG A 186 -2.75 5.77 2.76
C ARG A 186 -2.24 4.60 1.95
N MET A 187 -0.98 4.61 1.56
CA MET A 187 -0.33 3.42 1.00
C MET A 187 0.21 2.58 2.14
N LEU A 188 -0.29 1.38 2.25
CA LEU A 188 0.02 0.42 3.30
C LEU A 188 0.78 -0.77 2.73
N PHE A 189 1.58 -1.41 3.58
CA PHE A 189 2.36 -2.61 3.25
C PHE A 189 2.33 -3.59 4.41
N ARG A 190 2.25 -4.88 4.12
CA ARG A 190 2.56 -5.95 5.08
C ARG A 190 3.42 -7.06 4.45
N PRO A 191 4.32 -7.67 5.26
CA PRO A 191 5.29 -8.64 4.76
C PRO A 191 4.66 -9.98 4.33
N PHE A 192 3.48 -10.31 4.88
CA PHE A 192 2.74 -11.52 4.52
C PHE A 192 1.24 -11.24 4.40
N LYS A 193 0.60 -11.86 3.42
CA LYS A 193 -0.86 -11.93 3.36
C LYS A 193 -1.38 -12.81 4.49
N PRO A 194 -2.48 -12.46 5.17
CA PRO A 194 -3.06 -13.29 6.21
C PRO A 194 -3.30 -14.74 5.76
N SER A 195 -3.82 -14.94 4.55
CA SER A 195 -4.11 -16.25 3.98
C SER A 195 -2.91 -17.20 3.86
N ILE A 196 -1.67 -16.68 3.92
CA ILE A 196 -0.45 -17.51 3.92
C ILE A 196 -0.14 -18.04 5.31
N LEU A 197 -0.51 -17.29 6.36
CA LEU A 197 -0.24 -17.65 7.76
C LEU A 197 -1.42 -18.36 8.43
N GLU A 198 -2.61 -18.29 7.84
CA GLU A 198 -3.80 -18.96 8.36
C GLU A 198 -3.57 -20.47 8.56
N GLY A 199 -4.18 -21.01 9.59
CA GLY A 199 -4.06 -22.43 9.95
C GLY A 199 -2.76 -22.75 10.68
N ALA A 200 -1.72 -23.17 9.97
CA ALA A 200 -0.48 -23.69 10.59
C ALA A 200 0.33 -22.61 11.36
N HIS A 201 0.13 -21.33 11.00
CA HIS A 201 0.91 -20.19 11.53
C HIS A 201 0.04 -19.08 12.10
N GLN A 202 -1.17 -19.40 12.56
CA GLN A 202 -2.14 -18.43 13.10
C GLN A 202 -1.56 -17.54 14.22
N ASN A 203 -0.70 -18.12 15.05
CA ASN A 203 -0.03 -17.38 16.13
C ASN A 203 0.93 -16.30 15.64
N LEU A 204 1.31 -16.28 14.36
CA LEU A 204 2.14 -15.22 13.78
C LEU A 204 1.30 -14.03 13.29
N LEU A 205 0.01 -14.25 13.01
CA LEU A 205 -0.89 -13.18 12.56
C LEU A 205 -1.07 -12.10 13.63
N ASP A 206 -1.13 -12.49 14.91
CA ASP A 206 -1.30 -11.54 16.02
C ASP A 206 -0.15 -10.52 16.14
N ASN A 207 1.00 -10.82 15.54
CA ASN A 207 2.19 -9.98 15.52
C ASN A 207 2.49 -9.40 14.13
N MET A 208 1.57 -9.55 13.17
CA MET A 208 1.74 -9.04 11.82
C MET A 208 1.66 -7.52 11.79
N PRO A 209 2.71 -6.81 11.41
CA PRO A 209 2.62 -5.36 11.30
C PRO A 209 2.07 -4.94 9.95
N VAL A 210 1.35 -3.82 9.96
CA VAL A 210 1.02 -3.04 8.78
C VAL A 210 1.81 -1.73 8.83
N PHE A 211 2.57 -1.45 7.79
CA PHE A 211 3.39 -0.24 7.67
C PHE A 211 2.71 0.78 6.78
N GLU A 212 2.66 2.03 7.21
CA GLU A 212 2.33 3.14 6.33
C GLU A 212 3.57 3.58 5.55
N MET A 213 3.48 3.57 4.23
CA MET A 213 4.56 3.97 3.33
C MET A 213 4.47 5.44 2.94
N ALA A 214 3.26 5.92 2.69
CA ALA A 214 2.95 7.31 2.36
C ALA A 214 1.47 7.58 2.59
N SER A 215 1.12 8.84 2.82
CA SER A 215 -0.28 9.25 2.96
C SER A 215 -0.54 10.63 2.35
N TYR A 216 -1.82 10.87 2.08
CA TYR A 216 -2.36 12.15 1.63
C TYR A 216 -3.69 12.41 2.34
N THR A 217 -3.88 13.65 2.75
CA THR A 217 -5.17 14.13 3.25
C THR A 217 -5.54 15.42 2.53
N GLY A 218 -6.76 15.49 2.02
CA GLY A 218 -7.29 16.64 1.31
C GLY A 218 -8.76 16.87 1.59
N HIS A 219 -9.30 17.94 1.00
CA HIS A 219 -10.68 18.34 1.22
C HIS A 219 -11.37 18.67 -0.09
N VAL A 220 -12.65 18.31 -0.21
CA VAL A 220 -13.51 18.64 -1.34
C VAL A 220 -14.78 19.31 -0.80
N ASN A 221 -15.12 20.48 -1.32
CA ASN A 221 -16.33 21.20 -0.90
C ASN A 221 -17.54 20.70 -1.69
N ILE A 222 -18.67 20.50 -0.99
CA ILE A 222 -19.94 20.20 -1.65
C ILE A 222 -20.65 21.53 -1.91
N VAL A 223 -20.92 21.79 -3.19
CA VAL A 223 -21.67 22.96 -3.67
C VAL A 223 -23.11 22.55 -4.04
N GLN A 224 -24.03 23.53 -4.05
CA GLN A 224 -25.44 23.33 -4.42
C GLN A 224 -25.68 23.79 -5.85
#